data_678981a19926e5970d7c3954ed20aa84
#
_entry.id   678981a19926e5970d7c3954ed20aa84
#
_cell.length_a   1.000
_cell.length_b   1.000
_cell.length_c   1.000
_cell.angle_alpha   90.00
_cell.angle_beta   90.00
_cell.angle_gamma   90.00
#
_symmetry.space_group_name_H-M   'P 1'
#
loop_
_entity.id
_entity.type
_entity.pdbx_description
1 polymer ?
#
loop_
_entity_poly.entity_id
_entity_poly.type
_entity_poly.pdbx_seq_one_letter_code
_entity_poly.pdbx_strand_id
1 'polypeptide(L)'
;MKHLLYFALAVLVFSCRGTDNPVANKAPETLLQVDSIVRSGDLRLGTNVTLHWYGMDVDGFINGYHITVDETSSFTSSTDSTFSFSIEAGQDTTDILLTVAAEDNEGLIDPSPATLIVPIKNAAPEVAIDPDGLLSDSAFIVATVDWRATDDDGDETIESVEFKLNAGNWLEIGTSISLLSFATDPQGNVAYYKNAGFIDSISGADLQGENFIFLRARDRAGVYSEVDTTAGFYWKAANSATLIINGQPEYIGSTYKEWMDSANVDYDYLQMDAVSGAGIPAYWDPTFEIIMSSYSKIALFTDATVFPTKSGDDYLLNILALSTQKFLQKGGKLFTASQFSSNMAGGAFLDIFPVESLVFSSGQARLTNDSTLAPLQPGFPSLQPQNIVLGITPIIPSADATALYNGQITKIAGWNGATTMGATRTQNGSINQVFVALPLHVFNRPINHGGILLDHVFNAVF
;
A
#
# COMPACT_ATOMS: atom_id res chain seq x y z
N MET A 1 -7.70 -71.49 -79.50
CA MET A 1 -7.94 -70.15 -79.10
C MET A 1 -7.93 -69.89 -77.55
N LYS A 2 -8.17 -70.89 -76.69
CA LYS A 2 -8.18 -70.72 -75.24
C LYS A 2 -6.76 -70.61 -74.59
N HIS A 3 -5.76 -71.17 -75.21
CA HIS A 3 -4.39 -71.13 -74.67
C HIS A 3 -3.58 -69.84 -74.99
N LEU A 4 -3.98 -69.07 -75.98
CA LEU A 4 -3.35 -67.83 -76.34
C LEU A 4 -3.80 -66.69 -75.41
N LEU A 5 -4.99 -66.80 -74.81
CA LEU A 5 -5.49 -65.80 -73.89
C LEU A 5 -4.80 -65.84 -72.50
N TYR A 6 -4.36 -67.00 -72.05
CA TYR A 6 -3.67 -67.21 -70.81
C TYR A 6 -2.19 -66.74 -70.85
N PHE A 7 -1.59 -66.79 -72.03
CA PHE A 7 -0.20 -66.28 -72.17
C PHE A 7 -0.16 -64.75 -72.23
N ALA A 8 -1.14 -64.11 -72.80
CA ALA A 8 -1.28 -62.68 -72.83
C ALA A 8 -1.56 -62.05 -71.40
N LEU A 9 -2.28 -62.82 -70.55
CA LEU A 9 -2.59 -62.40 -69.18
C LEU A 9 -1.43 -62.58 -68.20
N ALA A 10 -0.52 -63.55 -68.47
CA ALA A 10 0.66 -63.80 -67.63
C ALA A 10 1.79 -62.79 -67.87
N VAL A 11 1.84 -62.15 -69.03
CA VAL A 11 2.82 -61.14 -69.37
C VAL A 11 2.51 -59.77 -68.74
N LEU A 12 1.24 -59.50 -68.42
CA LEU A 12 0.82 -58.22 -67.79
C LEU A 12 1.09 -58.12 -66.26
N VAL A 13 1.45 -59.23 -65.61
CA VAL A 13 1.65 -59.26 -64.17
C VAL A 13 3.17 -59.02 -63.77
N PHE A 14 4.06 -58.98 -64.74
CA PHE A 14 5.49 -58.82 -64.48
C PHE A 14 6.08 -57.46 -64.83
N SER A 15 5.26 -56.45 -65.12
CA SER A 15 5.73 -55.12 -65.48
C SER A 15 5.36 -54.04 -64.43
N CYS A 16 5.84 -54.15 -63.24
CA CYS A 16 6.06 -53.06 -62.32
C CYS A 16 6.84 -53.56 -61.08
N ARG A 17 8.12 -53.73 -61.19
CA ARG A 17 9.10 -53.60 -60.12
C ARG A 17 10.05 -52.55 -60.60
N GLY A 18 9.65 -51.31 -60.50
CA GLY A 18 10.59 -50.23 -60.30
C GLY A 18 11.30 -50.50 -58.97
N THR A 19 12.50 -50.87 -58.98
CA THR A 19 13.37 -50.79 -57.83
C THR A 19 13.69 -49.32 -57.69
N ASP A 20 12.72 -48.52 -57.16
CA ASP A 20 13.09 -47.27 -56.54
C ASP A 20 13.93 -47.66 -55.33
N ASN A 21 15.23 -47.65 -55.47
CA ASN A 21 16.09 -47.57 -54.29
C ASN A 21 15.67 -46.31 -53.54
N PRO A 22 15.16 -46.44 -52.34
CA PRO A 22 14.85 -45.22 -51.55
C PRO A 22 16.14 -44.40 -51.53
N VAL A 23 16.05 -43.17 -51.99
CA VAL A 23 17.14 -42.20 -51.80
C VAL A 23 17.37 -42.13 -50.30
N ALA A 24 18.58 -42.34 -49.87
CA ALA A 24 18.87 -42.26 -48.44
C ALA A 24 18.60 -40.81 -47.97
N ASN A 25 17.79 -40.70 -46.89
CA ASN A 25 17.51 -39.43 -46.26
C ASN A 25 18.82 -38.71 -45.88
N LYS A 26 18.85 -37.42 -46.06
CA LYS A 26 19.98 -36.59 -45.70
C LYS A 26 19.60 -35.75 -44.46
N ALA A 27 20.55 -35.65 -43.56
CA ALA A 27 20.35 -34.82 -42.38
C ALA A 27 20.20 -33.33 -42.73
N PRO A 28 19.41 -32.58 -41.98
CA PRO A 28 19.24 -31.16 -42.18
C PRO A 28 20.48 -30.36 -41.76
N GLU A 29 20.52 -29.10 -42.17
CA GLU A 29 21.53 -28.09 -41.71
C GLU A 29 20.84 -27.03 -40.86
N THR A 30 21.49 -26.59 -39.76
CA THR A 30 20.96 -25.58 -38.82
C THR A 30 21.77 -24.29 -38.92
N LEU A 31 21.04 -23.18 -38.89
CA LEU A 31 21.60 -21.84 -38.78
C LEU A 31 21.02 -21.14 -37.55
N LEU A 32 21.90 -20.44 -36.81
CA LEU A 32 21.57 -19.74 -35.57
C LEU A 32 21.97 -18.28 -35.70
N GLN A 33 21.08 -17.36 -35.28
CA GLN A 33 21.27 -15.92 -35.34
C GLN A 33 20.83 -15.28 -34.03
N VAL A 34 21.60 -14.28 -33.56
CA VAL A 34 21.22 -13.40 -32.45
C VAL A 34 20.49 -12.20 -33.02
N ASP A 35 19.32 -11.85 -32.47
CA ASP A 35 18.44 -10.81 -33.05
C ASP A 35 19.01 -9.39 -32.89
N SER A 36 19.62 -9.08 -31.77
CA SER A 36 20.41 -7.84 -31.64
C SER A 36 21.46 -7.99 -30.54
N ILE A 37 22.69 -7.68 -30.88
CA ILE A 37 23.72 -7.48 -29.87
C ILE A 37 23.71 -5.99 -29.55
N VAL A 38 22.90 -5.57 -28.54
CA VAL A 38 23.09 -4.26 -27.92
C VAL A 38 24.37 -4.36 -27.11
N ARG A 39 25.46 -3.99 -27.71
CA ARG A 39 26.79 -3.99 -27.10
C ARG A 39 26.93 -2.70 -26.32
N SER A 40 26.62 -2.70 -25.04
CA SER A 40 27.14 -1.68 -24.14
C SER A 40 28.62 -1.93 -23.90
N GLY A 41 29.43 -0.92 -24.00
CA GLY A 41 30.88 -0.81 -23.77
C GLY A 41 31.77 -2.06 -23.64
N ASP A 42 31.32 -3.14 -23.03
CA ASP A 42 32.05 -4.38 -22.75
C ASP A 42 31.73 -5.53 -23.72
N LEU A 43 30.94 -5.30 -24.74
CA LEU A 43 30.55 -6.29 -25.76
C LEU A 43 29.77 -7.50 -25.22
N ARG A 44 29.16 -7.40 -24.03
CA ARG A 44 28.34 -8.44 -23.39
C ARG A 44 26.85 -8.11 -23.47
N LEU A 45 26.02 -9.12 -23.37
CA LEU A 45 24.55 -9.03 -23.41
C LEU A 45 24.01 -9.06 -21.98
N GLY A 46 22.83 -8.48 -21.76
CA GLY A 46 22.06 -8.74 -20.55
C GLY A 46 21.65 -10.20 -20.45
N THR A 47 21.09 -10.61 -19.32
CA THR A 47 20.72 -12.00 -19.06
C THR A 47 19.53 -12.47 -19.89
N ASN A 48 18.69 -11.56 -20.41
CA ASN A 48 17.58 -11.87 -21.31
C ASN A 48 17.99 -11.72 -22.78
N VAL A 49 18.12 -12.83 -23.49
CA VAL A 49 18.60 -12.87 -24.88
C VAL A 49 17.60 -13.56 -25.79
N THR A 50 17.14 -12.87 -26.86
CA THR A 50 16.33 -13.48 -27.91
C THR A 50 17.19 -14.00 -29.02
N LEU A 51 17.02 -15.28 -29.35
CA LEU A 51 17.74 -15.99 -30.39
C LEU A 51 16.77 -16.50 -31.46
N HIS A 52 17.23 -16.49 -32.72
CA HIS A 52 16.53 -17.06 -33.85
C HIS A 52 17.36 -18.15 -34.50
N TRP A 53 16.69 -19.22 -34.96
CA TRP A 53 17.33 -20.28 -35.72
C TRP A 53 16.37 -20.79 -36.80
N TYR A 54 16.94 -21.38 -37.82
CA TYR A 54 16.19 -22.10 -38.81
C TYR A 54 16.98 -23.29 -39.36
N GLY A 55 16.27 -24.32 -39.76
CA GLY A 55 16.83 -25.51 -40.41
C GLY A 55 16.49 -25.53 -41.89
N MET A 56 17.40 -26.12 -42.67
CA MET A 56 17.17 -26.44 -44.09
C MET A 56 17.36 -27.91 -44.30
N ASP A 57 16.41 -28.56 -44.97
CA ASP A 57 16.49 -29.94 -45.38
C ASP A 57 16.30 -30.00 -46.92
N VAL A 58 17.17 -30.75 -47.61
CA VAL A 58 17.23 -30.77 -49.10
C VAL A 58 16.27 -31.79 -49.69
N ASP A 59 15.79 -32.75 -48.92
CA ASP A 59 14.92 -33.85 -49.38
C ASP A 59 13.67 -34.06 -48.48
N GLY A 60 13.45 -33.24 -47.46
CA GLY A 60 12.31 -33.27 -46.55
C GLY A 60 11.88 -31.93 -46.01
N PHE A 61 11.46 -31.89 -44.75
CA PHE A 61 11.12 -30.67 -44.00
C PHE A 61 11.53 -30.82 -42.53
N ILE A 62 11.74 -29.69 -41.88
CA ILE A 62 12.14 -29.65 -40.47
C ILE A 62 10.96 -29.97 -39.56
N ASN A 63 11.12 -30.96 -38.69
CA ASN A 63 10.18 -31.38 -37.67
C ASN A 63 10.29 -30.53 -36.39
N GLY A 64 11.51 -30.14 -36.04
CA GLY A 64 11.80 -29.30 -34.87
C GLY A 64 13.30 -29.13 -34.63
N TYR A 65 13.61 -28.66 -33.45
CA TYR A 65 14.99 -28.30 -33.06
C TYR A 65 15.31 -28.81 -31.66
N HIS A 66 16.46 -29.40 -31.51
CA HIS A 66 17.08 -29.74 -30.23
C HIS A 66 17.95 -28.57 -29.80
N ILE A 67 17.60 -27.95 -28.68
CA ILE A 67 18.35 -26.84 -28.12
C ILE A 67 19.07 -27.32 -26.86
N THR A 68 20.37 -27.09 -26.78
CA THR A 68 21.14 -27.40 -25.59
C THR A 68 21.76 -26.14 -25.04
N VAL A 69 21.47 -25.85 -23.77
CA VAL A 69 22.03 -24.74 -23.00
C VAL A 69 22.79 -25.36 -21.83
N ASP A 70 24.11 -25.15 -21.74
CA ASP A 70 24.97 -25.65 -20.66
C ASP A 70 24.59 -27.09 -20.25
N GLU A 71 24.66 -28.04 -21.22
CA GLU A 71 24.36 -29.47 -21.04
C GLU A 71 22.88 -29.84 -20.87
N THR A 72 21.94 -28.87 -20.74
CA THR A 72 20.51 -29.13 -20.66
C THR A 72 19.87 -29.07 -22.04
N SER A 73 19.27 -30.17 -22.52
CA SER A 73 18.65 -30.24 -23.82
C SER A 73 17.10 -30.16 -23.73
N SER A 74 16.50 -29.45 -24.68
CA SER A 74 15.07 -29.37 -24.90
C SER A 74 14.72 -29.50 -26.38
N PHE A 75 13.47 -29.86 -26.71
CA PHE A 75 12.98 -29.92 -28.09
C PHE A 75 11.86 -28.90 -28.29
N THR A 76 11.90 -28.18 -29.41
CA THR A 76 10.88 -27.21 -29.80
C THR A 76 10.63 -27.21 -31.31
N SER A 77 9.42 -26.86 -31.73
CA SER A 77 9.10 -26.56 -33.14
C SER A 77 9.17 -25.08 -33.46
N SER A 78 9.43 -24.21 -32.47
CA SER A 78 9.62 -22.76 -32.68
C SER A 78 10.97 -22.49 -33.37
N THR A 79 11.03 -21.40 -34.11
CA THR A 79 12.24 -20.87 -34.75
C THR A 79 12.90 -19.73 -33.98
N ASP A 80 12.36 -19.39 -32.82
CA ASP A 80 12.86 -18.35 -31.92
C ASP A 80 12.53 -18.67 -30.45
N SER A 81 13.28 -18.11 -29.55
CA SER A 81 12.96 -18.09 -28.12
C SER A 81 13.77 -17.02 -27.41
N THR A 82 13.19 -16.48 -26.32
CA THR A 82 13.92 -15.65 -25.35
C THR A 82 14.38 -16.52 -24.20
N PHE A 83 15.67 -16.49 -23.93
CA PHE A 83 16.32 -17.20 -22.84
C PHE A 83 16.61 -16.21 -21.73
N SER A 84 16.29 -16.58 -20.49
CA SER A 84 16.75 -15.90 -19.29
C SER A 84 17.89 -16.71 -18.67
N PHE A 85 19.10 -16.19 -18.75
CA PHE A 85 20.29 -16.85 -18.23
C PHE A 85 20.55 -16.37 -16.80
N SER A 86 20.87 -17.28 -15.91
CA SER A 86 21.29 -16.93 -14.55
C SER A 86 22.82 -16.85 -14.46
N ILE A 87 23.30 -15.86 -13.71
CA ILE A 87 24.71 -15.72 -13.35
C ILE A 87 24.91 -16.29 -11.95
N GLU A 88 25.98 -17.01 -11.71
CA GLU A 88 26.28 -17.56 -10.39
C GLU A 88 26.54 -16.44 -9.38
N ALA A 89 26.09 -16.64 -8.13
CA ALA A 89 26.27 -15.68 -7.05
C ALA A 89 27.77 -15.28 -6.88
N GLY A 90 27.99 -13.98 -6.86
CA GLY A 90 29.34 -13.39 -6.76
C GLY A 90 30.08 -13.27 -8.10
N GLN A 91 29.42 -13.59 -9.21
CA GLN A 91 29.99 -13.40 -10.56
C GLN A 91 29.20 -12.30 -11.29
N ASP A 92 29.89 -11.42 -11.96
CA ASP A 92 29.33 -10.32 -12.75
C ASP A 92 29.17 -10.68 -14.23
N THR A 93 29.84 -11.73 -14.70
CA THR A 93 29.83 -12.17 -16.10
C THR A 93 29.89 -13.68 -16.22
N THR A 94 29.23 -14.20 -17.28
CA THR A 94 29.36 -15.62 -17.66
C THR A 94 29.31 -15.77 -19.18
N ASP A 95 29.84 -16.88 -19.69
CA ASP A 95 29.79 -17.24 -21.10
C ASP A 95 28.96 -18.53 -21.23
N ILE A 96 27.78 -18.41 -21.80
CA ILE A 96 26.83 -19.53 -21.96
C ILE A 96 27.05 -20.21 -23.32
N LEU A 97 27.26 -21.51 -23.32
CA LEU A 97 27.32 -22.31 -24.54
C LEU A 97 25.90 -22.76 -24.95
N LEU A 98 25.46 -22.31 -26.12
CA LEU A 98 24.23 -22.70 -26.71
C LEU A 98 24.42 -23.44 -28.01
N THR A 99 23.74 -24.57 -28.19
CA THR A 99 23.79 -25.41 -29.39
C THR A 99 22.39 -25.68 -29.87
N VAL A 100 22.13 -25.53 -31.18
CA VAL A 100 20.85 -25.84 -31.82
C VAL A 100 21.08 -26.83 -32.97
N ALA A 101 20.32 -27.94 -32.99
CA ALA A 101 20.34 -28.95 -34.03
C ALA A 101 18.92 -29.15 -34.58
N ALA A 102 18.71 -28.99 -35.87
CA ALA A 102 17.45 -29.28 -36.52
C ALA A 102 17.23 -30.82 -36.61
N GLU A 103 15.98 -31.23 -36.52
CA GLU A 103 15.52 -32.60 -36.78
C GLU A 103 14.55 -32.60 -37.98
N ASP A 104 14.74 -33.51 -38.93
CA ASP A 104 13.88 -33.64 -40.09
C ASP A 104 12.63 -34.53 -39.80
N ASN A 105 11.74 -34.65 -40.79
CA ASN A 105 10.53 -35.44 -40.71
C ASN A 105 10.76 -36.98 -40.69
N GLU A 106 11.99 -37.43 -40.90
CA GLU A 106 12.36 -38.84 -40.82
C GLU A 106 13.18 -39.14 -39.55
N GLY A 107 13.45 -38.15 -38.72
CA GLY A 107 14.11 -38.27 -37.42
C GLY A 107 15.64 -38.18 -37.49
N LEU A 108 16.22 -37.73 -38.61
CA LEU A 108 17.64 -37.40 -38.62
C LEU A 108 17.89 -36.03 -38.02
N ILE A 109 18.92 -35.95 -37.20
CA ILE A 109 19.33 -34.73 -36.54
C ILE A 109 20.61 -34.20 -37.23
N ASP A 110 20.75 -32.89 -37.34
CA ASP A 110 21.94 -32.24 -37.87
C ASP A 110 23.19 -32.74 -37.14
N PRO A 111 24.11 -33.39 -37.84
CA PRO A 111 25.35 -33.89 -37.22
C PRO A 111 26.37 -32.80 -36.91
N SER A 112 26.12 -31.55 -37.39
CA SER A 112 26.96 -30.39 -37.20
C SER A 112 26.19 -29.21 -36.64
N PRO A 113 25.61 -29.33 -35.42
CA PRO A 113 24.74 -28.35 -34.86
C PRO A 113 25.35 -26.96 -34.81
N ALA A 114 24.52 -25.92 -35.00
CA ALA A 114 24.94 -24.55 -34.85
C ALA A 114 25.25 -24.22 -33.40
N THR A 115 26.40 -23.65 -33.14
CA THR A 115 26.93 -23.37 -31.78
C THR A 115 27.19 -21.87 -31.63
N LEU A 116 26.81 -21.31 -30.50
CA LEU A 116 27.04 -19.93 -30.14
C LEU A 116 27.49 -19.84 -28.67
N ILE A 117 28.51 -19.02 -28.42
CA ILE A 117 28.85 -18.57 -27.08
C ILE A 117 28.18 -17.24 -26.86
N VAL A 118 27.27 -17.19 -25.89
CA VAL A 118 26.53 -15.98 -25.49
C VAL A 118 27.22 -15.35 -24.29
N PRO A 119 27.93 -14.22 -24.46
CA PRO A 119 28.63 -13.54 -23.38
C PRO A 119 27.61 -12.69 -22.59
N ILE A 120 27.31 -13.09 -21.37
CA ILE A 120 26.34 -12.43 -20.50
C ILE A 120 27.06 -11.57 -19.47
N LYS A 121 26.43 -10.43 -19.12
CA LYS A 121 26.81 -9.55 -18.01
C LYS A 121 25.58 -9.24 -17.18
N ASN A 122 25.74 -9.27 -15.86
CA ASN A 122 24.73 -8.89 -14.88
C ASN A 122 24.33 -7.43 -15.06
N ALA A 123 23.03 -7.13 -15.03
CA ALA A 123 22.51 -5.80 -14.83
C ALA A 123 22.53 -5.45 -13.33
N ALA A 124 22.77 -4.21 -12.99
CA ALA A 124 22.62 -3.77 -11.62
C ALA A 124 21.13 -3.54 -11.32
N PRO A 125 20.64 -3.87 -10.12
CA PRO A 125 19.28 -3.55 -9.75
C PRO A 125 19.05 -2.05 -9.67
N GLU A 126 17.79 -1.64 -9.68
CA GLU A 126 17.36 -0.28 -9.46
C GLU A 126 16.42 -0.21 -8.24
N VAL A 127 16.47 0.89 -7.48
CA VAL A 127 15.52 1.18 -6.43
C VAL A 127 15.00 2.60 -6.59
N ALA A 128 13.69 2.77 -6.45
CA ALA A 128 13.04 4.07 -6.54
C ALA A 128 12.08 4.28 -5.37
N ILE A 129 12.27 5.36 -4.63
CA ILE A 129 11.39 5.80 -3.55
C ILE A 129 10.20 6.50 -4.15
N ASP A 130 8.98 6.21 -3.66
CA ASP A 130 7.80 6.98 -4.04
C ASP A 130 7.87 8.38 -3.37
N PRO A 131 8.03 9.45 -4.16
CA PRO A 131 8.17 10.80 -3.63
C PRO A 131 6.91 11.29 -2.89
N ASP A 132 5.74 10.73 -3.19
CA ASP A 132 4.48 11.09 -2.57
C ASP A 132 4.24 10.38 -1.22
N GLY A 133 5.15 9.50 -0.80
CA GLY A 133 5.05 8.71 0.42
C GLY A 133 5.36 9.49 1.70
N LEU A 134 6.10 10.58 1.63
CA LEU A 134 6.42 11.41 2.79
C LEU A 134 5.38 12.52 2.97
N LEU A 135 4.95 12.72 4.22
CA LEU A 135 4.38 14.02 4.61
C LEU A 135 5.42 15.09 4.28
N SER A 136 5.01 16.15 3.57
CA SER A 136 5.84 17.29 3.20
C SER A 136 6.93 17.59 4.25
N ASP A 137 7.65 18.61 4.26
CA ASP A 137 8.80 18.99 5.09
C ASP A 137 8.77 18.56 6.58
N SER A 138 7.64 18.12 7.16
CA SER A 138 7.57 17.64 8.55
C SER A 138 6.73 16.38 8.72
N ALA A 139 7.34 15.32 9.23
CA ALA A 139 6.68 14.11 9.67
C ALA A 139 6.13 14.32 11.09
N PHE A 140 4.82 14.21 11.25
CA PHE A 140 4.21 14.22 12.58
C PHE A 140 4.43 12.87 13.24
N ILE A 141 5.51 12.75 14.03
CA ILE A 141 5.94 11.55 14.77
C ILE A 141 6.43 10.44 13.83
N VAL A 142 5.77 10.19 12.68
CA VAL A 142 6.00 9.04 11.81
C VAL A 142 6.30 9.51 10.39
N ALA A 143 7.41 9.02 9.84
CA ALA A 143 7.72 9.09 8.41
C ALA A 143 7.52 7.70 7.80
N THR A 144 6.62 7.57 6.82
CA THR A 144 6.39 6.32 6.11
C THR A 144 6.93 6.44 4.70
N VAL A 145 7.72 5.47 4.27
CA VAL A 145 8.41 5.42 2.97
C VAL A 145 8.03 4.15 2.25
N ASP A 146 7.66 4.30 1.00
CA ASP A 146 7.40 3.24 0.03
C ASP A 146 8.44 3.30 -1.08
N TRP A 147 8.80 2.14 -1.64
CA TRP A 147 9.75 2.04 -2.73
C TRP A 147 9.45 0.84 -3.61
N ARG A 148 10.01 0.87 -4.80
CA ARG A 148 10.06 -0.26 -5.70
C ARG A 148 11.51 -0.59 -6.00
N ALA A 149 11.85 -1.88 -5.96
CA ALA A 149 13.11 -2.40 -6.47
C ALA A 149 12.82 -3.24 -7.72
N THR A 150 13.62 -3.08 -8.76
CA THR A 150 13.52 -3.80 -10.03
C THR A 150 14.90 -4.19 -10.53
N ASP A 151 14.96 -5.23 -11.37
CA ASP A 151 16.18 -5.67 -12.02
C ASP A 151 15.84 -6.10 -13.46
N ASP A 152 16.63 -5.63 -14.42
CA ASP A 152 16.45 -6.00 -15.84
C ASP A 152 16.71 -7.49 -16.09
N ASP A 153 17.45 -8.16 -15.20
CA ASP A 153 17.69 -9.59 -15.23
C ASP A 153 16.54 -10.41 -14.60
N GLY A 154 15.54 -9.71 -14.05
CA GLY A 154 14.38 -10.23 -13.35
C GLY A 154 14.38 -9.84 -11.89
N ASP A 155 13.23 -9.38 -11.38
CA ASP A 155 13.10 -8.91 -9.98
C ASP A 155 13.44 -10.01 -8.94
N GLU A 156 13.38 -11.28 -9.33
CA GLU A 156 13.78 -12.43 -8.49
C GLU A 156 15.31 -12.55 -8.28
N THR A 157 16.12 -11.84 -9.05
CA THR A 157 17.57 -11.76 -8.85
C THR A 157 17.96 -10.85 -7.70
N ILE A 158 17.07 -9.94 -7.28
CA ILE A 158 17.28 -9.06 -6.14
C ILE A 158 17.35 -9.91 -4.87
N GLU A 159 18.48 -9.86 -4.17
CA GLU A 159 18.73 -10.59 -2.93
C GLU A 159 18.19 -9.82 -1.71
N SER A 160 18.44 -8.50 -1.66
CA SER A 160 18.06 -7.67 -0.54
C SER A 160 17.86 -6.21 -0.94
N VAL A 161 17.08 -5.51 -0.13
CA VAL A 161 17.03 -4.03 -0.10
C VAL A 161 17.67 -3.58 1.21
N GLU A 162 18.48 -2.57 1.15
CA GLU A 162 19.12 -1.97 2.33
C GLU A 162 18.67 -0.52 2.48
N PHE A 163 18.50 -0.10 3.72
CA PHE A 163 18.17 1.29 4.04
C PHE A 163 19.04 1.80 5.18
N LYS A 164 19.17 3.11 5.27
CA LYS A 164 19.77 3.80 6.42
C LYS A 164 19.15 5.15 6.64
N LEU A 165 19.31 5.69 7.84
CA LEU A 165 18.90 7.03 8.23
C LEU A 165 20.15 7.92 8.39
N ASN A 166 20.21 8.99 7.61
CA ASN A 166 21.35 9.94 7.60
C ASN A 166 22.72 9.21 7.50
N ALA A 167 23.61 9.48 8.45
CA ALA A 167 24.92 8.83 8.56
C ALA A 167 24.90 7.50 9.32
N GLY A 168 23.71 6.93 9.62
CA GLY A 168 23.58 5.65 10.29
C GLY A 168 24.09 4.47 9.46
N ASN A 169 24.05 3.30 10.04
CA ASN A 169 24.46 2.06 9.38
C ASN A 169 23.40 1.60 8.37
N TRP A 170 23.83 0.94 7.30
CA TRP A 170 22.96 0.19 6.41
C TRP A 170 22.34 -0.99 7.14
N LEU A 171 21.03 -1.17 7.00
CA LEU A 171 20.25 -2.26 7.55
C LEU A 171 19.56 -2.99 6.39
N GLU A 172 19.69 -4.31 6.37
CA GLU A 172 19.10 -5.15 5.34
C GLU A 172 17.66 -5.51 5.66
N ILE A 173 16.81 -5.52 4.66
CA ILE A 173 15.42 -5.98 4.72
C ILE A 173 15.13 -6.92 3.56
N GLY A 174 14.16 -7.84 3.78
CA GLY A 174 13.75 -8.78 2.73
C GLY A 174 13.03 -8.10 1.58
N THR A 175 13.19 -8.60 0.39
CA THR A 175 12.61 -8.09 -0.87
C THR A 175 11.08 -8.05 -0.89
N SER A 176 10.41 -8.80 -0.02
CA SER A 176 8.94 -8.76 0.15
C SER A 176 8.43 -7.53 0.91
N ILE A 177 9.33 -6.65 1.36
CA ILE A 177 9.00 -5.42 2.06
C ILE A 177 9.26 -4.26 1.11
N SER A 178 8.23 -3.46 0.85
CA SER A 178 8.30 -2.25 0.04
C SER A 178 7.81 -1.00 0.79
N LEU A 179 7.41 -1.16 2.06
CA LEU A 179 6.87 -0.08 2.89
C LEU A 179 7.41 -0.20 4.31
N LEU A 180 8.03 0.86 4.82
CA LEU A 180 8.44 0.99 6.22
C LEU A 180 7.97 2.31 6.80
N SER A 181 7.66 2.29 8.09
CA SER A 181 7.41 3.49 8.88
C SER A 181 8.54 3.69 9.87
N PHE A 182 8.98 4.92 10.04
CA PHE A 182 10.01 5.33 11.00
C PHE A 182 9.38 6.27 12.01
N ALA A 183 9.50 5.98 13.29
CA ALA A 183 8.85 6.75 14.32
C ALA A 183 9.77 6.95 15.56
N THR A 184 9.55 8.05 16.24
CA THR A 184 10.18 8.28 17.55
C THR A 184 9.38 7.56 18.62
N ASP A 185 10.08 6.82 19.50
CA ASP A 185 9.48 6.31 20.73
C ASP A 185 9.35 7.42 21.80
N PRO A 186 8.60 7.18 22.89
CA PRO A 186 8.48 8.16 23.98
C PRO A 186 9.80 8.51 24.68
N GLN A 187 10.86 7.72 24.49
CA GLN A 187 12.20 7.96 25.02
C GLN A 187 13.08 8.78 24.07
N GLY A 188 12.57 9.10 22.86
CA GLY A 188 13.29 9.87 21.84
C GLY A 188 14.22 9.02 20.95
N ASN A 189 14.14 7.68 21.00
CA ASN A 189 14.83 6.84 20.04
C ASN A 189 13.99 6.72 18.79
N VAL A 190 14.64 6.52 17.64
CA VAL A 190 13.94 6.22 16.39
C VAL A 190 13.95 4.72 16.16
N ALA A 191 12.79 4.19 15.80
CA ALA A 191 12.57 2.80 15.45
C ALA A 191 11.90 2.69 14.08
N TYR A 192 12.00 1.53 13.45
CA TYR A 192 11.31 1.25 12.19
C TYR A 192 10.31 0.10 12.35
N TYR A 193 9.25 0.19 11.55
CA TYR A 193 8.05 -0.62 11.69
C TYR A 193 7.61 -1.16 10.33
N LYS A 194 7.09 -2.40 10.32
CA LYS A 194 6.37 -3.00 9.20
C LYS A 194 4.91 -3.16 9.58
N ASN A 195 3.98 -2.58 8.82
CA ASN A 195 2.54 -2.64 9.09
C ASN A 195 2.20 -2.29 10.56
N ALA A 196 2.79 -1.19 11.07
CA ALA A 196 2.72 -0.74 12.45
C ALA A 196 3.31 -1.70 13.51
N GLY A 197 3.86 -2.84 13.12
CA GLY A 197 4.60 -3.73 14.00
C GLY A 197 6.06 -3.27 14.15
N PHE A 198 6.52 -3.07 15.39
CA PHE A 198 7.91 -2.75 15.70
C PHE A 198 8.84 -3.83 15.17
N ILE A 199 9.93 -3.42 14.53
CA ILE A 199 11.00 -4.34 14.09
C ILE A 199 12.23 -4.13 14.98
N ASP A 200 12.86 -2.95 14.93
CA ASP A 200 14.06 -2.64 15.71
C ASP A 200 14.30 -1.11 15.77
N SER A 201 15.27 -0.71 16.57
CA SER A 201 15.74 0.67 16.63
C SER A 201 16.71 0.98 15.49
N ILE A 202 16.75 2.23 15.06
CA ILE A 202 17.68 2.71 14.03
C ILE A 202 18.52 3.85 14.55
N SER A 203 19.80 3.85 14.21
CA SER A 203 20.74 4.94 14.52
C SER A 203 20.78 5.99 13.40
N GLY A 204 21.30 7.19 13.72
CA GLY A 204 21.55 8.24 12.75
C GLY A 204 20.50 9.35 12.71
N ALA A 205 19.39 9.22 13.44
CA ALA A 205 18.37 10.27 13.51
C ALA A 205 18.91 11.58 14.11
N ASP A 206 18.54 12.70 13.50
CA ASP A 206 18.67 14.04 14.09
C ASP A 206 17.27 14.56 14.44
N LEU A 207 16.92 14.51 15.73
CA LEU A 207 15.60 14.96 16.21
C LEU A 207 15.46 16.48 16.24
N GLN A 208 16.53 17.24 16.01
CA GLN A 208 16.53 18.70 15.96
C GLN A 208 16.83 19.25 14.57
N GLY A 209 17.20 18.37 13.63
CA GLY A 209 17.61 18.70 12.27
C GLY A 209 16.82 17.96 11.20
N GLU A 210 17.30 18.15 9.99
CA GLU A 210 16.74 17.52 8.80
C GLU A 210 17.23 16.08 8.69
N ASN A 211 16.33 15.19 8.28
CA ASN A 211 16.60 13.77 8.14
C ASN A 211 16.36 13.30 6.72
N PHE A 212 17.12 12.29 6.31
CA PHE A 212 17.04 11.63 5.01
C PHE A 212 17.09 10.13 5.20
N ILE A 213 16.23 9.43 4.47
CA ILE A 213 16.27 7.98 4.37
C ILE A 213 16.88 7.63 3.01
N PHE A 214 17.89 6.76 3.03
CA PHE A 214 18.61 6.27 1.88
C PHE A 214 18.26 4.81 1.66
N LEU A 215 18.03 4.42 0.40
CA LEU A 215 17.78 3.05 -0.01
C LEU A 215 18.74 2.63 -1.11
N ARG A 216 19.08 1.34 -1.15
CA ARG A 216 19.74 0.67 -2.26
C ARG A 216 19.30 -0.80 -2.31
N ALA A 217 19.32 -1.38 -3.48
CA ALA A 217 19.09 -2.80 -3.69
C ALA A 217 20.42 -3.52 -3.97
N ARG A 218 20.48 -4.81 -3.65
CA ARG A 218 21.60 -5.68 -3.99
C ARG A 218 21.07 -6.95 -4.65
N ASP A 219 21.65 -7.34 -5.76
CA ASP A 219 21.35 -8.58 -6.45
C ASP A 219 22.18 -9.78 -5.92
N ARG A 220 21.88 -10.97 -6.44
CA ARG A 220 22.60 -12.20 -6.10
C ARG A 220 24.04 -12.22 -6.61
N ALA A 221 24.38 -11.44 -7.65
CA ALA A 221 25.74 -11.26 -8.12
C ALA A 221 26.57 -10.38 -7.16
N GLY A 222 25.91 -9.72 -6.19
CA GLY A 222 26.53 -8.85 -5.21
C GLY A 222 26.67 -7.40 -5.67
N VAL A 223 26.05 -7.04 -6.80
CA VAL A 223 26.06 -5.68 -7.34
C VAL A 223 24.99 -4.83 -6.68
N TYR A 224 25.31 -3.59 -6.34
CA TYR A 224 24.39 -2.63 -5.74
C TYR A 224 23.81 -1.70 -6.78
N SER A 225 22.56 -1.30 -6.55
CA SER A 225 21.94 -0.17 -7.24
C SER A 225 22.64 1.15 -6.88
N GLU A 226 22.38 2.18 -7.68
CA GLU A 226 22.56 3.55 -7.20
C GLU A 226 21.69 3.76 -5.95
N VAL A 227 22.14 4.70 -5.08
CA VAL A 227 21.42 5.03 -3.85
C VAL A 227 20.32 6.02 -4.16
N ASP A 228 19.07 5.68 -3.86
CA ASP A 228 17.99 6.65 -3.87
C ASP A 228 17.76 7.25 -2.48
N THR A 229 17.24 8.48 -2.43
CA THR A 229 17.15 9.27 -1.20
C THR A 229 15.83 10.03 -1.13
N THR A 230 15.17 9.99 0.03
CA THR A 230 13.96 10.81 0.26
C THR A 230 14.27 12.31 0.19
N ALA A 231 13.23 13.13 0.00
CA ALA A 231 13.30 14.52 0.37
C ALA A 231 13.64 14.65 1.86
N GLY A 232 14.29 15.75 2.25
CA GLY A 232 14.59 16.03 3.64
C GLY A 232 13.32 16.28 4.45
N PHE A 233 13.28 15.77 5.68
CA PHE A 233 12.14 15.96 6.58
C PHE A 233 12.57 16.16 8.03
N TYR A 234 11.68 16.79 8.82
CA TYR A 234 11.87 17.03 10.25
C TYR A 234 10.87 16.20 11.05
N TRP A 235 11.30 15.56 12.12
CA TRP A 235 10.38 14.90 13.05
C TRP A 235 9.80 15.88 14.04
N LYS A 236 8.49 15.80 14.21
CA LYS A 236 7.80 16.40 15.36
C LYS A 236 7.60 15.31 16.41
N ALA A 237 8.30 15.41 17.53
CA ALA A 237 8.18 14.45 18.61
C ALA A 237 6.82 14.56 19.32
N ALA A 238 6.34 13.45 19.91
CA ALA A 238 5.23 13.49 20.85
C ALA A 238 5.70 14.11 22.18
N ASN A 239 5.00 15.13 22.64
CA ASN A 239 5.32 15.85 23.87
C ASN A 239 4.26 15.70 24.96
N SER A 240 3.12 15.08 24.65
CA SER A 240 1.97 14.92 25.53
C SER A 240 1.43 13.48 25.50
N ALA A 241 0.64 13.13 26.50
CA ALA A 241 -0.15 11.91 26.50
C ALA A 241 -1.48 12.05 25.72
N THR A 242 -1.85 13.27 25.30
CA THR A 242 -3.09 13.60 24.61
C THR A 242 -2.79 14.14 23.22
N LEU A 243 -3.52 13.64 22.20
CA LEU A 243 -3.49 14.17 20.85
C LEU A 243 -4.84 14.80 20.47
N ILE A 244 -4.80 16.00 19.93
CA ILE A 244 -5.93 16.60 19.21
C ILE A 244 -5.74 16.33 17.71
N ILE A 245 -6.70 15.68 17.09
CA ILE A 245 -6.81 15.55 15.63
C ILE A 245 -7.94 16.47 15.19
N ASN A 246 -7.63 17.49 14.40
CA ASN A 246 -8.60 18.44 13.89
C ASN A 246 -8.75 18.33 12.39
N GLY A 247 -9.93 17.89 11.93
CA GLY A 247 -10.35 17.83 10.52
C GLY A 247 -11.21 19.01 10.09
N GLN A 248 -11.36 20.02 10.92
CA GLN A 248 -12.08 21.26 10.63
C GLN A 248 -11.09 22.39 10.33
N PRO A 249 -11.55 23.52 9.73
CA PRO A 249 -10.67 24.67 9.51
C PRO A 249 -9.94 25.12 10.79
N GLU A 250 -8.69 25.60 10.65
CA GLU A 250 -7.83 25.98 11.78
C GLU A 250 -8.44 27.02 12.73
N TYR A 251 -9.26 27.95 12.21
CA TYR A 251 -9.93 28.93 13.08
C TYR A 251 -10.94 28.27 14.04
N ILE A 252 -11.49 27.10 13.68
CA ILE A 252 -12.32 26.27 14.58
C ILE A 252 -11.41 25.48 15.52
N GLY A 253 -10.33 24.90 15.00
CA GLY A 253 -9.33 24.17 15.78
C GLY A 253 -8.74 25.03 16.89
N SER A 254 -8.54 26.32 16.66
CA SER A 254 -8.10 27.28 17.68
C SER A 254 -9.04 27.36 18.87
N THR A 255 -10.36 27.25 18.66
CA THR A 255 -11.34 27.19 19.77
C THR A 255 -11.13 25.95 20.64
N TYR A 256 -10.86 24.81 20.03
CA TYR A 256 -10.61 23.57 20.79
C TYR A 256 -9.30 23.62 21.57
N LYS A 257 -8.26 24.22 20.98
CA LYS A 257 -6.99 24.49 21.69
C LYS A 257 -7.21 25.37 22.91
N GLU A 258 -7.90 26.50 22.75
CA GLU A 258 -8.25 27.41 23.85
C GLU A 258 -9.02 26.71 24.99
N TRP A 259 -9.92 25.77 24.64
CA TRP A 259 -10.67 25.01 25.63
C TRP A 259 -9.83 23.99 26.37
N MET A 260 -8.92 23.29 25.66
CA MET A 260 -7.99 22.34 26.29
C MET A 260 -6.96 23.08 27.18
N ASP A 261 -6.48 24.27 26.73
CA ASP A 261 -5.64 25.13 27.54
C ASP A 261 -6.36 25.58 28.82
N SER A 262 -7.63 26.01 28.71
CA SER A 262 -8.46 26.40 29.85
C SER A 262 -8.75 25.22 30.81
N ALA A 263 -8.78 24.01 30.32
CA ALA A 263 -8.91 22.79 31.10
C ALA A 263 -7.57 22.32 31.70
N ASN A 264 -6.47 23.01 31.41
CA ASN A 264 -5.11 22.66 31.83
C ASN A 264 -4.74 21.23 31.39
N VAL A 265 -5.10 20.83 30.17
CA VAL A 265 -4.76 19.56 29.56
C VAL A 265 -3.64 19.78 28.56
N ASP A 266 -2.49 19.17 28.79
CA ASP A 266 -1.38 19.18 27.83
C ASP A 266 -1.76 18.31 26.61
N TYR A 267 -1.44 18.79 25.41
CA TYR A 267 -1.75 18.09 24.17
C TYR A 267 -0.74 18.35 23.06
N ASP A 268 -0.62 17.39 22.15
CA ASP A 268 -0.11 17.62 20.80
C ASP A 268 -1.27 17.88 19.84
N TYR A 269 -1.01 18.62 18.76
CA TYR A 269 -2.05 19.04 17.84
C TYR A 269 -1.68 18.65 16.39
N LEU A 270 -2.58 17.91 15.74
CA LEU A 270 -2.47 17.50 14.34
C LEU A 270 -3.63 18.13 13.55
N GLN A 271 -3.31 19.12 12.72
CA GLN A 271 -4.25 19.73 11.79
C GLN A 271 -4.31 18.91 10.50
N MET A 272 -5.53 18.60 10.05
CA MET A 272 -5.81 18.04 8.73
C MET A 272 -6.36 19.14 7.83
N ASP A 273 -5.83 19.27 6.62
CA ASP A 273 -6.31 20.25 5.64
C ASP A 273 -6.89 19.53 4.42
N ALA A 274 -8.20 19.67 4.23
CA ALA A 274 -8.91 19.06 3.12
C ALA A 274 -8.56 19.67 1.74
N VAL A 275 -8.05 20.90 1.70
CA VAL A 275 -7.73 21.59 0.44
C VAL A 275 -6.37 21.17 -0.09
N SER A 276 -5.37 21.18 0.79
CA SER A 276 -4.00 20.81 0.43
C SER A 276 -3.69 19.31 0.64
N GLY A 277 -4.53 18.58 1.38
CA GLY A 277 -4.23 17.23 1.83
C GLY A 277 -3.19 17.18 2.97
N ALA A 278 -2.71 18.31 3.46
CA ALA A 278 -1.74 18.35 4.54
C ALA A 278 -2.29 17.64 5.80
N GLY A 279 -1.44 16.90 6.48
CA GLY A 279 -1.79 16.09 7.64
C GLY A 279 -2.37 14.70 7.31
N ILE A 280 -2.77 14.43 6.07
CA ILE A 280 -3.16 13.10 5.61
C ILE A 280 -1.95 12.46 4.91
N PRO A 281 -1.30 11.47 5.52
CA PRO A 281 -0.17 10.79 4.87
C PRO A 281 -0.66 9.95 3.69
N ALA A 282 0.17 9.83 2.65
CA ALA A 282 -0.15 9.01 1.48
C ALA A 282 -0.46 7.55 1.87
N TYR A 283 0.25 7.04 2.86
CA TYR A 283 0.04 5.72 3.49
C TYR A 283 -0.54 5.90 4.90
N TRP A 284 -1.80 6.33 4.97
CA TRP A 284 -2.46 6.60 6.24
C TRP A 284 -2.61 5.35 7.13
N ASP A 285 -2.72 4.17 6.57
CA ASP A 285 -2.55 2.90 7.27
C ASP A 285 -1.22 2.27 6.78
N PRO A 286 -0.16 2.08 7.59
CA PRO A 286 -0.14 2.02 9.06
C PRO A 286 0.23 3.32 9.81
N THR A 287 0.44 4.42 9.12
CA THR A 287 0.98 5.65 9.72
C THR A 287 0.13 6.15 10.90
N PHE A 288 -1.20 6.26 10.71
CA PHE A 288 -2.09 6.69 11.80
C PHE A 288 -2.16 5.69 12.96
N GLU A 289 -2.00 4.39 12.70
CA GLU A 289 -1.94 3.42 13.80
C GLU A 289 -0.75 3.69 14.73
N ILE A 290 0.41 4.02 14.17
CA ILE A 290 1.60 4.33 14.95
C ILE A 290 1.42 5.68 15.66
N ILE A 291 0.92 6.73 14.95
CA ILE A 291 0.63 8.04 15.55
C ILE A 291 -0.29 7.88 16.76
N MET A 292 -1.45 7.27 16.58
CA MET A 292 -2.44 7.12 17.65
C MET A 292 -1.91 6.26 18.80
N SER A 293 -1.10 5.25 18.52
CA SER A 293 -0.49 4.38 19.54
C SER A 293 0.54 5.10 20.42
N SER A 294 1.03 6.27 20.01
CA SER A 294 1.95 7.09 20.80
C SER A 294 1.23 7.90 21.90
N TYR A 295 -0.09 7.87 21.93
CA TYR A 295 -0.92 8.61 22.88
C TYR A 295 -1.81 7.69 23.70
N SER A 296 -2.25 8.14 24.87
CA SER A 296 -3.24 7.44 25.69
C SER A 296 -4.64 8.00 25.56
N LYS A 297 -4.76 9.27 25.14
CA LYS A 297 -6.03 9.99 24.98
C LYS A 297 -6.03 10.72 23.63
N ILE A 298 -7.15 10.69 22.93
CA ILE A 298 -7.34 11.41 21.66
C ILE A 298 -8.63 12.22 21.70
N ALA A 299 -8.55 13.49 21.25
CA ALA A 299 -9.69 14.31 20.91
C ALA A 299 -9.77 14.44 19.39
N LEU A 300 -10.83 13.89 18.78
CA LEU A 300 -11.07 13.94 17.33
C LEU A 300 -12.22 14.91 17.03
N PHE A 301 -11.90 15.99 16.33
CA PHE A 301 -12.88 16.99 15.87
C PHE A 301 -12.97 16.96 14.35
N THR A 302 -14.15 16.70 13.81
CA THR A 302 -14.35 16.64 12.37
C THR A 302 -15.78 17.01 11.98
N ASP A 303 -16.06 16.99 10.70
CA ASP A 303 -17.35 17.20 10.11
C ASP A 303 -17.52 16.37 8.83
N ALA A 304 -18.43 16.74 7.95
CA ALA A 304 -18.67 16.08 6.68
C ALA A 304 -17.73 16.53 5.56
N THR A 305 -16.57 17.09 5.90
CA THR A 305 -15.53 17.41 4.92
C THR A 305 -14.86 16.14 4.44
N VAL A 306 -14.63 16.04 3.14
CA VAL A 306 -13.87 14.95 2.51
C VAL A 306 -12.41 15.35 2.35
N PHE A 307 -11.52 14.38 2.50
CA PHE A 307 -10.08 14.57 2.40
C PHE A 307 -9.53 13.75 1.23
N PRO A 308 -8.61 14.30 0.44
CA PRO A 308 -7.97 13.58 -0.64
C PRO A 308 -7.05 12.48 -0.07
N THR A 309 -7.12 11.28 -0.66
CA THR A 309 -6.21 10.16 -0.36
C THR A 309 -5.72 9.52 -1.66
N LYS A 310 -4.67 8.71 -1.62
CA LYS A 310 -4.20 7.94 -2.80
C LYS A 310 -5.29 7.03 -3.40
N SER A 311 -6.24 6.56 -2.59
CA SER A 311 -7.32 5.67 -3.02
C SER A 311 -8.61 6.41 -3.41
N GLY A 312 -8.63 7.73 -3.36
CA GLY A 312 -9.79 8.58 -3.60
C GLY A 312 -10.19 9.37 -2.36
N ASP A 313 -11.15 10.29 -2.54
CA ASP A 313 -11.60 11.16 -1.46
C ASP A 313 -12.47 10.40 -0.45
N ASP A 314 -12.24 10.61 0.86
CA ASP A 314 -13.05 10.01 1.92
C ASP A 314 -13.17 10.93 3.14
N TYR A 315 -14.11 10.60 4.03
CA TYR A 315 -14.32 11.28 5.30
C TYR A 315 -13.26 10.89 6.33
N LEU A 316 -12.81 11.86 7.14
CA LEU A 316 -11.77 11.60 8.14
C LEU A 316 -12.11 10.45 9.10
N LEU A 317 -13.39 10.29 9.48
CA LEU A 317 -13.81 9.17 10.33
C LEU A 317 -13.61 7.80 9.68
N ASN A 318 -13.77 7.68 8.35
CA ASN A 318 -13.49 6.46 7.61
C ASN A 318 -11.98 6.22 7.50
N ILE A 319 -11.23 7.26 7.14
CA ILE A 319 -9.76 7.20 7.03
C ILE A 319 -9.14 6.71 8.34
N LEU A 320 -9.63 7.18 9.48
CA LEU A 320 -9.12 6.81 10.81
C LEU A 320 -9.78 5.56 11.41
N ALA A 321 -10.77 4.95 10.75
CA ALA A 321 -11.59 3.89 11.35
C ALA A 321 -10.74 2.72 11.89
N LEU A 322 -9.88 2.12 11.06
CA LEU A 322 -9.05 0.98 11.46
C LEU A 322 -8.04 1.33 12.55
N SER A 323 -7.36 2.47 12.41
CA SER A 323 -6.39 2.94 13.41
C SER A 323 -7.06 3.24 14.75
N THR A 324 -8.29 3.82 14.72
CA THR A 324 -9.12 4.05 15.90
C THR A 324 -9.51 2.74 16.58
N GLN A 325 -9.93 1.73 15.81
CA GLN A 325 -10.26 0.42 16.36
C GLN A 325 -9.07 -0.19 17.12
N LYS A 326 -7.90 -0.19 16.50
CA LYS A 326 -6.67 -0.71 17.11
C LYS A 326 -6.25 0.08 18.34
N PHE A 327 -6.37 1.42 18.30
CA PHE A 327 -6.11 2.29 19.44
C PHE A 327 -6.99 1.94 20.65
N LEU A 328 -8.31 1.80 20.43
CA LEU A 328 -9.25 1.45 21.48
C LEU A 328 -9.03 0.03 22.03
N GLN A 329 -8.68 -0.94 21.16
CA GLN A 329 -8.32 -2.30 21.59
C GLN A 329 -7.09 -2.32 22.50
N LYS A 330 -6.15 -1.41 22.34
CA LYS A 330 -4.97 -1.23 23.20
C LYS A 330 -5.28 -0.46 24.50
N GLY A 331 -6.54 -0.08 24.73
CA GLY A 331 -6.99 0.62 25.95
C GLY A 331 -6.95 2.15 25.82
N GLY A 332 -6.79 2.67 24.63
CA GLY A 332 -6.85 4.11 24.34
C GLY A 332 -8.21 4.71 24.66
N LYS A 333 -8.25 6.00 24.96
CA LYS A 333 -9.44 6.78 25.30
C LYS A 333 -9.73 7.83 24.24
N LEU A 334 -10.94 7.86 23.72
CA LEU A 334 -11.31 8.67 22.57
C LEU A 334 -12.52 9.56 22.85
N PHE A 335 -12.32 10.87 22.71
CA PHE A 335 -13.39 11.83 22.55
C PHE A 335 -13.59 12.15 21.07
N THR A 336 -14.83 12.14 20.58
CA THR A 336 -15.14 12.52 19.20
C THR A 336 -16.31 13.50 19.16
N ALA A 337 -16.13 14.61 18.45
CA ALA A 337 -17.19 15.52 18.09
C ALA A 337 -17.24 15.68 16.56
N SER A 338 -18.41 15.39 15.97
CA SER A 338 -18.59 15.46 14.51
C SER A 338 -19.97 15.98 14.12
N GLN A 339 -20.00 16.69 13.00
CA GLN A 339 -21.25 16.99 12.28
C GLN A 339 -21.32 16.10 11.04
N PHE A 340 -22.52 15.56 10.75
CA PHE A 340 -22.70 14.56 9.70
C PHE A 340 -23.53 15.08 8.54
N SER A 341 -23.27 14.58 7.34
CA SER A 341 -24.11 14.67 6.16
C SER A 341 -24.73 13.32 5.80
N SER A 342 -25.79 13.34 4.99
CA SER A 342 -26.48 12.10 4.57
C SER A 342 -25.58 11.12 3.81
N ASN A 343 -24.53 11.61 3.18
CA ASN A 343 -23.57 10.77 2.46
C ASN A 343 -22.71 9.89 3.39
N MET A 344 -22.70 10.17 4.69
CA MET A 344 -21.95 9.41 5.70
C MET A 344 -22.77 8.25 6.31
N ALA A 345 -24.00 8.00 5.85
CA ALA A 345 -24.94 7.04 6.45
C ALA A 345 -24.44 5.60 6.51
N GLY A 346 -23.52 5.20 5.66
CA GLY A 346 -22.94 3.83 5.59
C GLY A 346 -21.45 3.80 5.84
N GLY A 347 -20.87 4.75 6.55
CA GLY A 347 -19.44 4.83 6.78
C GLY A 347 -18.92 3.69 7.67
N ALA A 348 -17.71 3.21 7.38
CA ALA A 348 -17.03 2.15 8.16
C ALA A 348 -16.82 2.52 9.64
N PHE A 349 -16.82 3.82 9.96
CA PHE A 349 -16.69 4.32 11.32
C PHE A 349 -17.84 3.90 12.23
N LEU A 350 -19.06 3.59 11.71
CA LEU A 350 -20.22 3.18 12.53
C LEU A 350 -19.93 1.90 13.34
N ASP A 351 -19.12 0.98 12.82
CA ASP A 351 -18.75 -0.24 13.52
C ASP A 351 -17.80 0.02 14.71
N ILE A 352 -17.19 1.19 14.76
CA ILE A 352 -16.12 1.53 15.72
C ILE A 352 -16.61 2.46 16.81
N PHE A 353 -17.43 3.45 16.44
CA PHE A 353 -17.96 4.45 17.36
C PHE A 353 -19.22 3.92 18.08
N PRO A 354 -19.65 4.53 19.21
CA PRO A 354 -20.80 4.07 20.00
C PRO A 354 -22.14 4.45 19.34
N VAL A 355 -22.28 4.17 18.03
CA VAL A 355 -23.39 4.59 17.16
C VAL A 355 -23.82 3.41 16.30
N GLU A 356 -25.08 3.01 16.39
CA GLU A 356 -25.72 2.05 15.48
C GLU A 356 -26.10 2.72 14.15
N SER A 357 -26.70 3.91 14.23
CA SER A 357 -27.12 4.62 13.04
C SER A 357 -27.24 6.13 13.24
N LEU A 358 -27.12 6.87 12.14
CA LEU A 358 -27.31 8.31 12.04
C LEU A 358 -28.74 8.62 11.56
N VAL A 359 -29.44 9.53 12.24
CA VAL A 359 -30.84 9.90 11.93
C VAL A 359 -30.88 11.29 11.30
N PHE A 360 -30.84 11.34 9.97
CA PHE A 360 -30.78 12.60 9.22
C PHE A 360 -32.10 13.32 9.24
N SER A 361 -32.10 14.56 9.72
CA SER A 361 -33.32 15.39 9.83
C SER A 361 -33.75 16.03 8.51
N SER A 362 -32.91 16.00 7.48
CA SER A 362 -33.16 16.65 6.17
C SER A 362 -33.66 18.11 6.30
N GLY A 363 -33.13 18.84 7.29
CA GLY A 363 -33.54 20.22 7.60
C GLY A 363 -34.86 20.35 8.37
N GLN A 364 -35.53 19.26 8.74
CA GLN A 364 -36.80 19.28 9.48
C GLN A 364 -36.62 19.41 11.00
N ALA A 365 -35.39 19.38 11.49
CA ALA A 365 -35.05 19.57 12.89
C ALA A 365 -33.85 20.48 13.04
N ARG A 366 -33.84 21.27 14.09
CA ARG A 366 -32.75 22.20 14.42
C ARG A 366 -32.64 22.39 15.92
N LEU A 367 -31.48 22.88 16.36
CA LEU A 367 -31.31 23.43 17.69
C LEU A 367 -31.30 24.97 17.58
N THR A 368 -32.05 25.64 18.45
CA THR A 368 -32.02 27.10 18.59
C THR A 368 -31.13 27.50 19.74
N ASN A 369 -30.79 28.75 19.84
CA ASN A 369 -29.99 29.28 20.95
C ASN A 369 -30.64 29.11 22.34
N ASP A 370 -31.92 28.75 22.41
CA ASP A 370 -32.62 28.41 23.65
C ASP A 370 -32.74 26.89 23.87
N SER A 371 -32.28 26.09 22.91
CA SER A 371 -32.28 24.63 23.05
C SER A 371 -31.18 24.20 24.03
N THR A 372 -31.53 23.29 24.96
CA THR A 372 -30.57 22.68 25.88
C THR A 372 -30.41 21.20 25.55
N LEU A 373 -29.18 20.74 25.48
CA LEU A 373 -28.85 19.34 25.49
C LEU A 373 -28.59 18.92 26.92
N ALA A 374 -29.59 18.18 27.48
CA ALA A 374 -29.49 17.69 28.83
C ALA A 374 -28.65 16.44 28.90
N PRO A 375 -27.70 16.34 29.84
CA PRO A 375 -26.93 15.12 30.04
C PRO A 375 -27.84 14.03 30.64
N LEU A 376 -27.69 12.82 30.16
CA LEU A 376 -28.36 11.61 30.66
C LEU A 376 -27.45 10.83 31.63
N GLN A 377 -26.21 11.22 31.73
CA GLN A 377 -25.21 10.61 32.61
C GLN A 377 -24.70 11.64 33.64
N PRO A 378 -24.46 11.23 34.89
CA PRO A 378 -24.05 12.15 35.94
C PRO A 378 -22.64 12.73 35.67
N GLY A 379 -22.45 13.96 36.09
CA GLY A 379 -21.17 14.67 35.97
C GLY A 379 -20.98 15.45 34.66
N PHE A 380 -21.62 15.03 33.56
CA PHE A 380 -21.52 15.75 32.30
C PHE A 380 -22.28 17.08 32.34
N PRO A 381 -21.73 18.16 31.75
CA PRO A 381 -22.41 19.45 31.70
C PRO A 381 -23.56 19.43 30.67
N SER A 382 -24.56 20.26 30.89
CA SER A 382 -25.53 20.58 29.81
C SER A 382 -24.84 21.43 28.73
N LEU A 383 -25.25 21.27 27.48
CA LEU A 383 -24.73 22.06 26.36
C LEU A 383 -25.84 22.95 25.76
N GLN A 384 -25.46 24.15 25.38
CA GLN A 384 -26.36 25.11 24.76
C GLN A 384 -25.64 25.81 23.59
N PRO A 385 -26.24 25.84 22.39
CA PRO A 385 -25.62 26.48 21.25
C PRO A 385 -25.70 28.00 21.35
N GLN A 386 -24.67 28.69 20.87
CA GLN A 386 -24.66 30.16 20.74
C GLN A 386 -25.59 30.62 19.62
N ASN A 387 -25.69 29.87 18.55
CA ASN A 387 -26.43 30.16 17.34
C ASN A 387 -27.36 29.01 16.98
N ILE A 388 -28.22 29.22 16.01
CA ILE A 388 -29.09 28.16 15.45
C ILE A 388 -28.19 27.14 14.74
N VAL A 389 -28.31 25.86 15.10
CA VAL A 389 -27.66 24.74 14.44
C VAL A 389 -28.67 24.06 13.53
N LEU A 390 -28.44 24.19 12.23
CA LEU A 390 -29.25 23.56 11.19
C LEU A 390 -28.70 22.20 10.82
N GLY A 391 -29.54 21.32 10.28
CA GLY A 391 -29.08 20.02 9.74
C GLY A 391 -28.50 19.09 10.82
N ILE A 392 -29.07 19.10 12.02
CA ILE A 392 -28.66 18.19 13.08
C ILE A 392 -28.89 16.74 12.70
N THR A 393 -28.02 15.87 13.18
CA THR A 393 -28.07 14.42 12.96
C THR A 393 -28.06 13.71 14.30
N PRO A 394 -29.24 13.50 14.94
CA PRO A 394 -29.34 12.62 16.09
C PRO A 394 -28.86 11.20 15.78
N ILE A 395 -28.48 10.47 16.81
CA ILE A 395 -27.95 9.10 16.69
C ILE A 395 -28.87 8.08 17.36
N ILE A 396 -28.77 6.84 16.89
CA ILE A 396 -29.17 5.66 17.65
C ILE A 396 -27.89 5.08 18.24
N PRO A 397 -27.72 5.05 19.56
CA PRO A 397 -26.55 4.41 20.19
C PRO A 397 -26.52 2.91 19.88
N SER A 398 -25.32 2.33 19.73
CA SER A 398 -25.13 0.88 19.60
C SER A 398 -25.56 0.15 20.89
N ALA A 399 -25.84 -1.15 20.81
CA ALA A 399 -26.36 -1.94 21.93
C ALA A 399 -25.42 -1.96 23.15
N ASP A 400 -24.14 -1.76 22.95
CA ASP A 400 -23.08 -1.70 23.98
C ASP A 400 -22.77 -0.27 24.45
N ALA A 401 -23.54 0.71 23.97
CA ALA A 401 -23.35 2.12 24.29
C ALA A 401 -24.47 2.68 25.16
N THR A 402 -24.15 3.73 25.90
CA THR A 402 -25.11 4.45 26.75
C THR A 402 -25.32 5.86 26.19
N ALA A 403 -26.58 6.27 26.00
CA ALA A 403 -26.91 7.62 25.55
C ALA A 403 -26.34 8.67 26.52
N LEU A 404 -25.76 9.72 25.96
CA LEU A 404 -25.12 10.78 26.74
C LEU A 404 -25.94 12.06 26.80
N TYR A 405 -26.45 12.54 25.66
CA TYR A 405 -27.21 13.78 25.58
C TYR A 405 -28.58 13.58 24.93
N ASN A 406 -29.59 14.24 25.51
CA ASN A 406 -30.90 14.36 24.90
C ASN A 406 -31.16 15.82 24.50
N GLY A 407 -31.46 16.08 23.24
CA GLY A 407 -31.62 17.39 22.68
C GLY A 407 -33.05 17.90 22.77
N GLN A 408 -33.27 19.16 23.22
CA GLN A 408 -34.49 19.91 23.00
C GLN A 408 -34.56 20.40 21.55
N ILE A 409 -35.03 19.53 20.66
CA ILE A 409 -35.00 19.77 19.22
C ILE A 409 -36.26 20.59 18.83
N THR A 410 -36.04 21.72 18.16
CA THR A 410 -37.12 22.47 17.50
C THR A 410 -37.47 21.75 16.21
N LYS A 411 -38.70 21.25 16.17
CA LYS A 411 -39.24 20.49 15.04
C LYS A 411 -39.79 21.45 13.98
N ILE A 412 -39.39 21.21 12.74
CA ILE A 412 -39.95 21.85 11.56
C ILE A 412 -40.66 20.74 10.77
N ALA A 413 -41.83 21.03 10.19
CA ALA A 413 -42.55 20.05 9.37
C ALA A 413 -42.85 18.68 10.06
N GLY A 414 -43.05 18.66 11.40
CA GLY A 414 -43.51 17.47 12.11
C GLY A 414 -42.44 16.40 12.36
N TRP A 415 -41.17 16.78 12.39
CA TRP A 415 -40.09 15.85 12.76
C TRP A 415 -40.41 15.05 14.04
N ASN A 416 -40.26 13.72 13.96
CA ASN A 416 -40.54 12.79 15.06
C ASN A 416 -39.39 11.75 15.26
N GLY A 417 -38.20 12.00 14.69
CA GLY A 417 -37.03 11.16 14.82
C GLY A 417 -36.38 11.18 16.21
N ALA A 418 -35.25 10.54 16.32
CA ALA A 418 -34.46 10.47 17.55
C ALA A 418 -34.03 11.85 18.07
N THR A 419 -33.77 11.97 19.36
CA THR A 419 -33.30 13.19 20.03
C THR A 419 -31.95 13.02 20.72
N THR A 420 -31.37 11.83 20.66
CA THR A 420 -30.04 11.53 21.25
C THR A 420 -28.95 12.16 20.41
N MET A 421 -28.10 12.97 21.03
CA MET A 421 -27.02 13.71 20.35
C MET A 421 -25.62 13.28 20.77
N GLY A 422 -25.49 12.22 21.55
CA GLY A 422 -24.21 11.66 21.96
C GLY A 422 -24.37 10.36 22.71
N ALA A 423 -23.29 9.62 22.79
CA ALA A 423 -23.21 8.34 23.49
C ALA A 423 -21.83 8.11 24.09
N THR A 424 -21.75 7.25 25.10
CA THR A 424 -20.49 6.74 25.65
C THR A 424 -20.43 5.22 25.49
N ARG A 425 -19.22 4.69 25.38
CA ARG A 425 -18.95 3.25 25.48
C ARG A 425 -17.99 3.01 26.63
N THR A 426 -18.20 1.90 27.32
CA THR A 426 -17.37 1.51 28.47
C THR A 426 -16.59 0.26 28.12
N GLN A 427 -15.32 0.24 28.49
CA GLN A 427 -14.44 -0.93 28.38
C GLN A 427 -13.77 -1.16 29.74
N ASN A 428 -13.73 -2.40 30.22
CA ASN A 428 -13.13 -2.76 31.51
C ASN A 428 -13.64 -1.92 32.70
N GLY A 429 -14.93 -1.57 32.69
CA GLY A 429 -15.56 -0.81 33.77
C GLY A 429 -15.35 0.71 33.74
N SER A 430 -14.63 1.25 32.76
CA SER A 430 -14.39 2.67 32.58
C SER A 430 -14.85 3.16 31.21
N ILE A 431 -15.36 4.39 31.12
CA ILE A 431 -15.67 5.01 29.85
C ILE A 431 -14.37 5.21 29.06
N ASN A 432 -14.31 4.64 27.87
CA ASN A 432 -13.18 4.80 26.94
C ASN A 432 -13.54 5.51 25.64
N GLN A 433 -14.85 5.70 25.37
CA GLN A 433 -15.30 6.52 24.25
C GLN A 433 -16.40 7.49 24.72
N VAL A 434 -16.24 8.75 24.30
CA VAL A 434 -17.25 9.80 24.42
C VAL A 434 -17.49 10.35 23.03
N PHE A 435 -18.71 10.25 22.53
CA PHE A 435 -19.08 10.65 21.18
C PHE A 435 -20.23 11.66 21.21
N VAL A 436 -20.08 12.77 20.47
CA VAL A 436 -21.14 13.77 20.30
C VAL A 436 -21.33 14.09 18.82
N ALA A 437 -22.58 14.00 18.36
CA ALA A 437 -22.96 14.27 16.97
C ALA A 437 -23.29 15.77 16.78
N LEU A 438 -22.29 16.63 17.05
CA LEU A 438 -22.47 18.07 17.14
C LEU A 438 -21.24 18.81 16.59
N PRO A 439 -21.43 19.99 15.95
CA PRO A 439 -20.36 20.96 15.72
C PRO A 439 -20.03 21.65 17.06
N LEU A 440 -19.21 21.02 17.89
CA LEU A 440 -19.04 21.37 19.30
C LEU A 440 -18.62 22.83 19.52
N HIS A 441 -17.84 23.41 18.59
CA HIS A 441 -17.36 24.79 18.67
C HIS A 441 -18.46 25.86 18.79
N VAL A 442 -19.70 25.53 18.34
CA VAL A 442 -20.85 26.45 18.48
C VAL A 442 -21.61 26.30 19.80
N PHE A 443 -21.22 25.36 20.68
CA PHE A 443 -21.85 25.09 21.96
C PHE A 443 -21.10 25.77 23.11
N ASN A 444 -21.05 27.07 23.06
CA ASN A 444 -20.31 27.91 24.03
C ASN A 444 -21.22 28.84 24.85
N ARG A 445 -22.49 28.46 25.09
CA ARG A 445 -23.42 29.27 25.87
C ARG A 445 -23.91 28.51 27.13
N PRO A 446 -24.07 29.14 28.29
CA PRO A 446 -23.59 30.49 28.53
C PRO A 446 -22.09 30.63 28.28
N ILE A 447 -21.19 30.76 29.03
CA ILE A 447 -19.75 30.88 28.68
C ILE A 447 -19.04 29.53 28.85
N ASN A 448 -18.35 29.06 27.78
CA ASN A 448 -17.39 27.94 27.83
C ASN A 448 -18.00 26.55 28.14
N HIS A 449 -19.25 26.25 27.76
CA HIS A 449 -19.81 24.92 28.02
C HIS A 449 -19.10 23.81 27.24
N GLY A 450 -18.61 24.07 26.02
CA GLY A 450 -17.79 23.12 25.27
C GLY A 450 -16.45 22.85 25.99
N GLY A 451 -15.83 23.88 26.52
CA GLY A 451 -14.61 23.76 27.33
C GLY A 451 -14.83 22.97 28.62
N ILE A 452 -15.95 23.24 29.33
CA ILE A 452 -16.33 22.47 30.53
C ILE A 452 -16.54 21.00 30.20
N LEU A 453 -17.10 20.67 29.03
CA LEU A 453 -17.22 19.28 28.59
C LEU A 453 -15.85 18.63 28.39
N LEU A 454 -14.93 19.32 27.71
CA LEU A 454 -13.57 18.79 27.50
C LEU A 454 -12.81 18.63 28.83
N ASP A 455 -12.90 19.63 29.73
CA ASP A 455 -12.33 19.53 31.08
C ASP A 455 -12.88 18.26 31.80
N HIS A 456 -14.20 18.10 31.83
CA HIS A 456 -14.81 16.92 32.48
C HIS A 456 -14.34 15.61 31.83
N VAL A 457 -14.31 15.53 30.49
CA VAL A 457 -13.90 14.31 29.77
C VAL A 457 -12.43 13.97 30.03
N PHE A 458 -11.53 14.94 29.91
CA PHE A 458 -10.09 14.67 29.94
C PHE A 458 -9.50 14.62 31.34
N ASN A 459 -10.12 15.26 32.35
CA ASN A 459 -9.66 15.30 33.73
C ASN A 459 -10.46 14.44 34.71
N ALA A 460 -11.73 14.09 34.40
CA ALA A 460 -12.57 13.34 35.31
C ALA A 460 -13.03 11.97 34.77
N VAL A 461 -13.24 11.83 33.45
CA VAL A 461 -13.71 10.59 32.81
C VAL A 461 -12.54 9.77 32.29
N PHE A 462 -11.56 10.36 31.65
CA PHE A 462 -10.37 9.75 31.04
C PHE A 462 -9.17 9.83 31.98
#